data_bab4baef16db80eaef0ba1b8c9059d71
#
_entry.id   bab4baef16db80eaef0ba1b8c9059d71
#
_cell.length_a   1.000
_cell.length_b   1.000
_cell.length_c   1.000
_cell.angle_alpha   90.00
_cell.angle_beta   90.00
_cell.angle_gamma   90.00
#
_symmetry.space_group_name_H-M   'P 1'
#
loop_
_entity.id
_entity.type
_entity.pdbx_description
1 polymer ?
#
loop_
_entity_poly.entity_id
_entity_poly.type
_entity_poly.pdbx_seq_one_letter_code
_entity_poly.pdbx_strand_id
1 'polypeptide(L)'
;MDGFKELINFITRPTLMLTFAMFSFPFFFPVNDWFEKWNKRLKLNLLWSKGGLITVMLGLVVFFLVGLEDSDFRLIVFKPDNVPIVGLIFLVYFFLWVSMKQAVDNDMQLQSGNQPNEYNDPDDKVLVWPDLVYVEFICLILFTCLLLVWSIGLDAPLEEPANPAATPNPSKAPWYFLGLQEMLVYFDPWLAGVVFPTIIIIGLMAIPYLDRNPEGSGFFQYKNRRFAISIYIFGWIILWVMLIVIGTFLRGPNWNFFGPFEYWDLHKLEPLTNINLSEIIYIKFLNTGLPQNILLREIFGIFLVIGYFLILPPSVSYTHLRAHETLRYLV
;
A
#
# COMPACT_ATOMS: atom_id res chain seq x y z
N MET A 1 15.50 7.23 24.67
CA MET A 1 14.77 7.90 23.55
C MET A 1 15.60 7.91 22.29
N ASP A 2 16.88 8.26 22.31
CA ASP A 2 17.70 8.41 21.10
C ASP A 2 17.82 7.14 20.28
N GLY A 3 18.08 5.97 20.91
CA GLY A 3 18.13 4.69 20.19
C GLY A 3 16.80 4.28 19.52
N PHE A 4 15.66 4.68 20.08
CA PHE A 4 14.36 4.46 19.44
C PHE A 4 14.20 5.34 18.19
N LYS A 5 14.56 6.61 18.26
CA LYS A 5 14.50 7.54 17.14
C LYS A 5 15.43 7.10 16.00
N GLU A 6 16.66 6.71 16.33
CA GLU A 6 17.61 6.18 15.35
C GLU A 6 17.10 4.90 14.66
N LEU A 7 16.51 3.99 15.43
CA LEU A 7 15.92 2.77 14.88
C LEU A 7 14.77 3.08 13.90
N ILE A 8 13.87 3.98 14.27
CA ILE A 8 12.76 4.37 13.40
C ILE A 8 13.27 5.08 12.15
N ASN A 9 14.18 6.05 12.28
CA ASN A 9 14.80 6.73 11.15
C ASN A 9 15.54 5.75 10.22
N PHE A 10 16.14 4.69 10.77
CA PHE A 10 16.78 3.65 9.98
C PHE A 10 15.76 2.79 9.22
N ILE A 11 14.73 2.29 9.90
CA ILE A 11 13.71 1.41 9.30
C ILE A 11 12.89 2.15 8.22
N THR A 12 12.65 3.43 8.39
CA THR A 12 11.87 4.24 7.44
C THR A 12 12.65 4.67 6.19
N ARG A 13 13.95 4.34 6.07
CA ARG A 13 14.70 4.61 4.83
C ARG A 13 14.04 3.98 3.62
N PRO A 14 13.83 4.71 2.52
CA PRO A 14 13.15 4.20 1.33
C PRO A 14 13.76 2.90 0.80
N THR A 15 15.09 2.76 0.87
CA THR A 15 15.80 1.55 0.47
C THR A 15 15.35 0.33 1.27
N LEU A 16 15.19 0.45 2.59
CA LEU A 16 14.73 -0.66 3.43
C LEU A 16 13.26 -0.94 3.24
N MET A 17 12.42 0.10 3.17
CA MET A 17 10.98 -0.05 2.95
C MET A 17 10.69 -0.73 1.61
N LEU A 18 11.34 -0.29 0.52
CA LEU A 18 11.20 -0.91 -0.81
C LEU A 18 11.77 -2.32 -0.84
N THR A 19 12.90 -2.58 -0.18
CA THR A 19 13.47 -3.92 -0.04
C THR A 19 12.48 -4.84 0.68
N PHE A 20 11.90 -4.37 1.79
CA PHE A 20 10.87 -5.13 2.50
C PHE A 20 9.66 -5.42 1.60
N ALA A 21 9.17 -4.42 0.84
CA ALA A 21 8.07 -4.62 -0.10
C ALA A 21 8.41 -5.66 -1.17
N MET A 22 9.61 -5.62 -1.76
CA MET A 22 10.07 -6.62 -2.74
C MET A 22 10.15 -8.02 -2.15
N PHE A 23 10.72 -8.17 -0.95
CA PHE A 23 10.82 -9.48 -0.30
C PHE A 23 9.48 -9.99 0.24
N SER A 24 8.51 -9.11 0.50
CA SER A 24 7.16 -9.52 0.90
C SER A 24 6.35 -10.12 -0.26
N PHE A 25 6.65 -9.77 -1.52
CA PHE A 25 5.95 -10.28 -2.69
C PHE A 25 5.84 -11.82 -2.74
N PRO A 26 6.90 -12.62 -2.54
CA PRO A 26 6.81 -14.07 -2.54
C PRO A 26 5.94 -14.65 -1.41
N PHE A 27 5.64 -13.89 -0.35
CA PHE A 27 4.73 -14.31 0.70
C PHE A 27 3.27 -14.17 0.28
N PHE A 28 2.96 -13.22 -0.58
CA PHE A 28 1.60 -13.01 -1.09
C PHE A 28 1.34 -13.79 -2.38
N PHE A 29 2.37 -14.02 -3.19
CA PHE A 29 2.27 -14.67 -4.50
C PHE A 29 3.34 -15.75 -4.68
N PRO A 30 2.93 -16.94 -5.09
CA PRO A 30 1.57 -17.36 -5.41
C PRO A 30 0.75 -17.59 -4.14
N VAL A 31 -0.54 -17.44 -4.28
CA VAL A 31 -1.52 -17.72 -3.24
C VAL A 31 -1.62 -19.24 -3.07
N ASN A 32 -0.79 -19.81 -2.22
CA ASN A 32 -0.62 -21.23 -2.03
C ASN A 32 -0.70 -21.68 -0.57
N ASP A 33 -0.66 -22.99 -0.34
CA ASP A 33 -0.67 -23.58 1.00
C ASP A 33 0.56 -23.23 1.83
N TRP A 34 1.64 -22.77 1.20
CA TRP A 34 2.85 -22.30 1.90
C TRP A 34 2.56 -21.01 2.68
N PHE A 35 1.83 -20.05 2.08
CA PHE A 35 1.36 -18.86 2.78
C PHE A 35 0.46 -19.24 3.97
N GLU A 36 -0.43 -20.21 3.78
CA GLU A 36 -1.32 -20.69 4.85
C GLU A 36 -0.54 -21.35 6.00
N LYS A 37 0.51 -22.11 5.70
CA LYS A 37 1.42 -22.66 6.72
C LYS A 37 2.12 -21.56 7.52
N TRP A 38 2.62 -20.53 6.84
CA TRP A 38 3.24 -19.39 7.49
C TRP A 38 2.24 -18.54 8.28
N ASN A 39 1.05 -18.31 7.75
CA ASN A 39 -0.03 -17.63 8.45
C ASN A 39 -0.36 -18.36 9.77
N LYS A 40 -0.49 -19.67 9.74
CA LYS A 40 -0.71 -20.50 10.94
C LYS A 40 0.49 -20.45 11.89
N ARG A 41 1.72 -20.53 11.37
CA ARG A 41 2.94 -20.49 12.19
C ARG A 41 3.16 -19.15 12.88
N LEU A 42 2.96 -18.06 12.16
CA LEU A 42 3.09 -16.70 12.68
C LEU A 42 1.83 -16.21 13.40
N LYS A 43 0.77 -17.02 13.39
CA LYS A 43 -0.54 -16.69 14.00
C LYS A 43 -1.08 -15.34 13.51
N LEU A 44 -0.90 -15.00 12.23
CA LEU A 44 -1.34 -13.72 11.66
C LEU A 44 -2.85 -13.50 11.80
N ASN A 45 -3.63 -14.57 11.94
CA ASN A 45 -5.06 -14.48 12.23
C ASN A 45 -5.37 -13.73 13.54
N LEU A 46 -4.41 -13.64 14.48
CA LEU A 46 -4.58 -12.85 15.69
C LEU A 46 -4.71 -11.35 15.39
N LEU A 47 -4.16 -10.85 14.28
CA LEU A 47 -4.32 -9.46 13.85
C LEU A 47 -5.79 -9.12 13.59
N TRP A 48 -6.57 -10.10 13.14
CA TRP A 48 -8.00 -9.94 12.81
C TRP A 48 -8.93 -10.24 13.99
N SER A 49 -8.37 -10.60 15.14
CA SER A 49 -9.13 -10.72 16.39
C SER A 49 -9.42 -9.34 17.00
N LYS A 50 -10.41 -9.27 17.90
CA LYS A 50 -10.67 -8.03 18.68
C LYS A 50 -9.42 -7.60 19.48
N GLY A 51 -8.69 -8.57 20.05
CA GLY A 51 -7.43 -8.30 20.73
C GLY A 51 -6.36 -7.73 19.79
N GLY A 52 -6.26 -8.26 18.57
CA GLY A 52 -5.37 -7.74 17.52
C GLY A 52 -5.68 -6.29 17.16
N LEU A 53 -6.95 -5.95 16.95
CA LEU A 53 -7.38 -4.57 16.72
C LEU A 53 -6.91 -3.64 17.84
N ILE A 54 -7.24 -3.99 19.09
CA ILE A 54 -6.89 -3.17 20.24
C ILE A 54 -5.37 -3.00 20.34
N THR A 55 -4.61 -4.09 20.17
CA THR A 55 -3.14 -4.06 20.26
C THR A 55 -2.52 -3.13 19.21
N VAL A 56 -2.94 -3.24 17.96
CA VAL A 56 -2.38 -2.40 16.88
C VAL A 56 -2.82 -0.95 17.04
N MET A 57 -4.11 -0.69 17.36
CA MET A 57 -4.59 0.66 17.61
C MET A 57 -3.89 1.34 18.78
N LEU A 58 -3.71 0.63 19.90
CA LEU A 58 -2.94 1.15 21.04
C LEU A 58 -1.47 1.36 20.66
N GLY A 59 -0.88 0.45 19.88
CA GLY A 59 0.48 0.61 19.39
C GLY A 59 0.64 1.87 18.53
N LEU A 60 -0.30 2.15 17.64
CA LEU A 60 -0.32 3.39 16.85
C LEU A 60 -0.47 4.62 17.75
N VAL A 61 -1.43 4.61 18.68
CA VAL A 61 -1.61 5.72 19.61
C VAL A 61 -0.35 5.98 20.44
N VAL A 62 0.26 4.95 21.00
CA VAL A 62 1.50 5.07 21.77
C VAL A 62 2.65 5.60 20.90
N PHE A 63 2.77 5.08 19.66
CA PHE A 63 3.78 5.56 18.71
C PHE A 63 3.66 7.07 18.46
N PHE A 64 2.44 7.55 18.17
CA PHE A 64 2.22 8.98 17.94
C PHE A 64 2.42 9.79 19.22
N LEU A 65 1.92 9.36 20.37
CA LEU A 65 2.09 10.08 21.64
C LEU A 65 3.58 10.23 22.02
N VAL A 66 4.35 9.14 21.90
CA VAL A 66 5.81 9.17 22.15
C VAL A 66 6.52 10.02 21.10
N GLY A 67 6.10 9.90 19.82
CA GLY A 67 6.67 10.71 18.75
C GLY A 67 6.45 12.21 18.93
N LEU A 68 5.29 12.61 19.45
CA LEU A 68 4.94 14.02 19.67
C LEU A 68 5.79 14.72 20.76
N GLU A 69 6.57 13.97 21.55
CA GLU A 69 7.58 14.57 22.44
C GLU A 69 8.74 15.19 21.66
N ASP A 70 8.98 14.71 20.43
CA ASP A 70 9.99 15.24 19.53
C ASP A 70 9.47 16.46 18.75
N SER A 71 10.26 17.52 18.68
CA SER A 71 9.88 18.77 18.00
C SER A 71 9.76 18.60 16.48
N ASP A 72 10.67 17.85 15.88
CA ASP A 72 10.72 17.67 14.42
C ASP A 72 9.58 16.77 13.96
N PHE A 73 9.34 15.66 14.66
CA PHE A 73 8.17 14.80 14.42
C PHE A 73 6.86 15.57 14.57
N ARG A 74 6.73 16.39 15.61
CA ARG A 74 5.54 17.19 15.86
C ARG A 74 5.26 18.20 14.74
N LEU A 75 6.29 18.84 14.19
CA LEU A 75 6.15 19.78 13.06
C LEU A 75 5.61 19.06 11.81
N ILE A 76 6.02 17.81 11.58
CA ILE A 76 5.56 17.03 10.44
C ILE A 76 4.09 16.58 10.63
N VAL A 77 3.77 16.05 11.82
CA VAL A 77 2.44 15.45 12.09
C VAL A 77 1.34 16.52 12.21
N PHE A 78 1.65 17.65 12.84
CA PHE A 78 0.69 18.75 13.02
C PHE A 78 0.67 19.75 11.85
N LYS A 79 1.44 19.51 10.80
CA LYS A 79 1.21 20.28 9.58
C LYS A 79 -0.26 20.12 9.16
N PRO A 80 -1.03 21.19 8.93
CA PRO A 80 -2.47 21.12 8.69
C PRO A 80 -2.87 20.12 7.60
N ASP A 81 -2.06 19.99 6.54
CA ASP A 81 -2.27 19.01 5.46
C ASP A 81 -2.12 17.55 5.93
N ASN A 82 -1.26 17.32 6.92
CA ASN A 82 -0.91 15.98 7.38
C ASN A 82 -1.85 15.45 8.46
N VAL A 83 -2.53 16.33 9.19
CA VAL A 83 -3.45 15.93 10.27
C VAL A 83 -4.54 14.96 9.79
N PRO A 84 -5.27 15.22 8.68
CA PRO A 84 -6.24 14.26 8.18
C PRO A 84 -5.60 12.95 7.69
N ILE A 85 -4.37 13.00 7.16
CA ILE A 85 -3.65 11.81 6.70
C ILE A 85 -3.25 10.92 7.87
N VAL A 86 -2.83 11.50 8.98
CA VAL A 86 -2.58 10.76 10.23
C VAL A 86 -3.87 10.07 10.69
N GLY A 87 -5.01 10.78 10.66
CA GLY A 87 -6.32 10.17 10.95
C GLY A 87 -6.65 9.01 10.01
N LEU A 88 -6.31 9.13 8.71
CA LEU A 88 -6.52 8.07 7.73
C LEU A 88 -5.72 6.79 8.04
N ILE A 89 -4.54 6.87 8.64
CA ILE A 89 -3.77 5.68 9.05
C ILE A 89 -4.61 4.80 9.98
N PHE A 90 -5.25 5.41 10.98
CA PHE A 90 -6.13 4.70 11.92
C PHE A 90 -7.37 4.13 11.23
N LEU A 91 -8.01 4.93 10.37
CA LEU A 91 -9.21 4.51 9.65
C LEU A 91 -8.93 3.39 8.65
N VAL A 92 -7.85 3.48 7.90
CA VAL A 92 -7.45 2.43 6.93
C VAL A 92 -7.23 1.10 7.66
N TYR A 93 -6.50 1.12 8.79
CA TYR A 93 -6.31 -0.11 9.56
C TYR A 93 -7.62 -0.64 10.15
N PHE A 94 -8.48 0.25 10.69
CA PHE A 94 -9.77 -0.15 11.26
C PHE A 94 -10.67 -0.82 10.21
N PHE A 95 -10.85 -0.22 9.04
CA PHE A 95 -11.70 -0.80 8.00
C PHE A 95 -11.10 -2.04 7.35
N LEU A 96 -9.78 -2.11 7.23
CA LEU A 96 -9.08 -3.33 6.83
C LEU A 96 -9.37 -4.46 7.84
N TRP A 97 -9.28 -4.15 9.13
CA TRP A 97 -9.61 -5.12 10.18
C TRP A 97 -11.08 -5.57 10.11
N VAL A 98 -12.05 -4.66 9.93
CA VAL A 98 -13.47 -5.01 9.78
C VAL A 98 -13.64 -6.00 8.63
N SER A 99 -13.12 -5.68 7.45
CA SER A 99 -13.21 -6.52 6.27
C SER A 99 -12.59 -7.90 6.48
N MET A 100 -11.37 -7.95 7.00
CA MET A 100 -10.66 -9.21 7.22
C MET A 100 -11.29 -10.05 8.33
N LYS A 101 -11.82 -9.40 9.37
CA LYS A 101 -12.56 -10.09 10.43
C LYS A 101 -13.81 -10.76 9.88
N GLN A 102 -14.61 -10.06 9.08
CA GLN A 102 -15.79 -10.65 8.43
C GLN A 102 -15.40 -11.86 7.56
N ALA A 103 -14.34 -11.72 6.77
CA ALA A 103 -13.86 -12.81 5.93
C ALA A 103 -13.44 -14.05 6.73
N VAL A 104 -12.75 -13.87 7.85
CA VAL A 104 -12.32 -14.98 8.74
C VAL A 104 -13.51 -15.60 9.45
N ASP A 105 -14.42 -14.80 9.97
CA ASP A 105 -15.64 -15.28 10.68
C ASP A 105 -16.51 -16.10 9.72
N ASN A 106 -16.73 -15.66 8.48
CA ASN A 106 -17.49 -16.38 7.47
C ASN A 106 -16.81 -17.69 7.06
N ASP A 107 -15.49 -17.68 6.88
CA ASP A 107 -14.74 -18.92 6.63
C ASP A 107 -14.85 -19.95 7.76
N MET A 108 -14.89 -19.49 9.02
CA MET A 108 -15.07 -20.38 10.18
C MET A 108 -16.49 -20.97 10.21
N GLN A 109 -17.52 -20.17 9.90
CA GLN A 109 -18.89 -20.65 9.84
C GLN A 109 -19.08 -21.71 8.74
N LEU A 110 -18.58 -21.43 7.53
CA LEU A 110 -18.62 -22.37 6.43
C LEU A 110 -17.89 -23.68 6.72
N GLN A 111 -16.75 -23.63 7.44
CA GLN A 111 -16.04 -24.84 7.86
C GLN A 111 -16.82 -25.66 8.90
N SER A 112 -17.66 -25.03 9.71
CA SER A 112 -18.53 -25.70 10.68
C SER A 112 -19.87 -26.19 10.05
N GLY A 113 -20.06 -26.01 8.74
CA GLY A 113 -21.29 -26.39 8.04
C GLY A 113 -22.44 -25.41 8.20
N ASN A 114 -22.17 -24.23 8.78
CA ASN A 114 -23.16 -23.17 8.91
C ASN A 114 -23.06 -22.18 7.76
N GLN A 115 -24.16 -21.49 7.47
CA GLN A 115 -24.17 -20.40 6.51
C GLN A 115 -23.60 -19.12 7.16
N PRO A 116 -22.96 -18.24 6.37
CA PRO A 116 -22.56 -16.90 6.86
C PRO A 116 -23.73 -16.10 7.41
N ASN A 117 -23.44 -15.18 8.33
CA ASN A 117 -24.48 -14.36 8.97
C ASN A 117 -25.31 -13.57 7.96
N GLU A 118 -24.65 -13.06 6.92
CA GLU A 118 -25.27 -12.27 5.85
C GLU A 118 -26.31 -13.09 5.04
N TYR A 119 -26.16 -14.40 5.02
CA TYR A 119 -27.12 -15.29 4.32
C TYR A 119 -28.41 -15.53 5.11
N ASN A 120 -28.33 -15.36 6.44
CA ASN A 120 -29.45 -15.59 7.35
C ASN A 120 -30.28 -14.32 7.60
N ASP A 121 -29.91 -13.19 7.02
CA ASP A 121 -30.66 -11.95 7.15
C ASP A 121 -31.62 -11.81 5.94
N PRO A 122 -32.93 -12.12 6.12
CA PRO A 122 -33.90 -12.06 5.03
C PRO A 122 -34.24 -10.63 4.59
N ASP A 123 -33.92 -9.63 5.42
CA ASP A 123 -34.26 -8.23 5.19
C ASP A 123 -33.15 -7.41 4.49
N ASP A 124 -32.16 -8.08 3.88
CA ASP A 124 -31.02 -7.44 3.22
C ASP A 124 -31.36 -6.68 1.92
N LYS A 125 -32.64 -6.50 1.61
CA LYS A 125 -33.07 -5.67 0.48
C LYS A 125 -33.36 -4.24 0.93
N VAL A 126 -32.36 -3.40 0.81
CA VAL A 126 -32.55 -1.95 0.98
C VAL A 126 -33.15 -1.37 -0.30
N LEU A 127 -34.30 -0.71 -0.20
CA LEU A 127 -34.85 0.03 -1.34
C LEU A 127 -33.96 1.23 -1.65
N VAL A 128 -33.61 1.39 -2.92
CA VAL A 128 -32.80 2.54 -3.36
C VAL A 128 -33.51 3.84 -3.01
N TRP A 129 -34.80 3.87 -3.24
CA TRP A 129 -35.69 4.97 -2.86
C TRP A 129 -36.83 4.43 -2.00
N PRO A 130 -37.14 5.02 -0.82
CA PRO A 130 -36.50 6.20 -0.20
C PRO A 130 -35.28 5.86 0.69
N ASP A 131 -35.08 4.61 1.12
CA ASP A 131 -34.24 4.24 2.27
C ASP A 131 -32.76 4.61 2.06
N LEU A 132 -32.15 4.13 0.97
CA LEU A 132 -30.75 4.42 0.69
C LEU A 132 -30.48 5.93 0.50
N VAL A 133 -31.37 6.60 -0.23
CA VAL A 133 -31.24 8.04 -0.49
C VAL A 133 -31.33 8.85 0.81
N TYR A 134 -32.18 8.47 1.77
CA TYR A 134 -32.22 9.15 3.06
C TYR A 134 -30.93 8.94 3.86
N VAL A 135 -30.38 7.75 3.88
CA VAL A 135 -29.10 7.47 4.55
C VAL A 135 -27.97 8.30 3.94
N GLU A 136 -27.87 8.32 2.61
CA GLU A 136 -26.88 9.12 1.89
C GLU A 136 -27.04 10.61 2.15
N PHE A 137 -28.29 11.13 2.18
CA PHE A 137 -28.57 12.53 2.48
C PHE A 137 -28.19 12.91 3.92
N ILE A 138 -28.48 12.05 4.90
CA ILE A 138 -28.07 12.27 6.28
C ILE A 138 -26.53 12.28 6.38
N CYS A 139 -25.86 11.33 5.74
CA CYS A 139 -24.41 11.30 5.67
C CYS A 139 -23.84 12.58 5.04
N LEU A 140 -24.43 13.05 3.93
CA LEU A 140 -24.02 14.29 3.27
C LEU A 140 -24.10 15.49 4.23
N ILE A 141 -25.21 15.64 4.95
CA ILE A 141 -25.40 16.73 5.92
C ILE A 141 -24.36 16.64 7.04
N LEU A 142 -24.20 15.44 7.65
CA LEU A 142 -23.26 15.25 8.76
C LEU A 142 -21.82 15.54 8.34
N PHE A 143 -21.38 15.03 7.18
CA PHE A 143 -20.04 15.28 6.68
C PHE A 143 -19.83 16.74 6.26
N THR A 144 -20.85 17.39 5.69
CA THR A 144 -20.79 18.83 5.38
C THR A 144 -20.62 19.66 6.64
N CYS A 145 -21.39 19.37 7.70
CA CYS A 145 -21.24 20.04 8.99
C CYS A 145 -19.84 19.79 9.59
N LEU A 146 -19.34 18.56 9.54
CA LEU A 146 -18.00 18.19 10.02
C LEU A 146 -16.93 18.96 9.24
N LEU A 147 -17.01 19.03 7.92
CA LEU A 147 -16.06 19.76 7.09
C LEU A 147 -16.09 21.27 7.35
N LEU A 148 -17.27 21.85 7.60
CA LEU A 148 -17.39 23.26 7.97
C LEU A 148 -16.70 23.55 9.31
N VAL A 149 -16.96 22.72 10.33
CA VAL A 149 -16.29 22.85 11.64
C VAL A 149 -14.78 22.67 11.49
N TRP A 150 -14.35 21.72 10.69
CA TRP A 150 -12.94 21.47 10.39
C TRP A 150 -12.28 22.68 9.72
N SER A 151 -12.91 23.25 8.70
CA SER A 151 -12.39 24.40 7.96
C SER A 151 -12.32 25.68 8.78
N ILE A 152 -13.13 25.79 9.84
CA ILE A 152 -13.05 26.91 10.79
C ILE A 152 -11.96 26.67 11.84
N GLY A 153 -11.78 25.42 12.27
CA GLY A 153 -10.84 25.04 13.32
C GLY A 153 -9.38 24.84 12.89
N LEU A 154 -9.16 24.58 11.62
CA LEU A 154 -7.83 24.35 11.04
C LEU A 154 -7.61 25.24 9.85
N ASP A 155 -6.65 26.13 9.96
CA ASP A 155 -6.25 26.99 8.85
C ASP A 155 -5.59 26.16 7.74
N ALA A 156 -5.97 26.41 6.50
CA ALA A 156 -5.25 25.86 5.35
C ALA A 156 -3.85 26.51 5.31
N PRO A 157 -2.77 25.72 5.15
CA PRO A 157 -1.43 26.29 5.03
C PRO A 157 -1.36 27.06 3.70
N LEU A 158 -1.14 28.35 3.82
CA LEU A 158 -0.84 29.19 2.66
C LEU A 158 0.67 29.07 2.37
N GLU A 159 0.99 28.78 1.14
CA GLU A 159 2.36 28.84 0.65
C GLU A 159 2.76 30.30 0.38
N GLU A 160 4.04 30.52 0.11
CA GLU A 160 4.56 31.84 -0.26
C GLU A 160 3.81 32.44 -1.47
N PRO A 161 3.74 33.76 -1.61
CA PRO A 161 3.14 34.40 -2.76
C PRO A 161 3.71 33.86 -4.08
N ALA A 162 2.84 33.67 -5.08
CA ALA A 162 3.24 33.12 -6.37
C ALA A 162 4.44 33.87 -6.97
N ASN A 163 5.53 33.14 -7.19
CA ASN A 163 6.74 33.64 -7.82
C ASN A 163 7.01 32.84 -9.10
N PRO A 164 6.96 33.46 -10.30
CA PRO A 164 7.21 32.73 -11.56
C PRO A 164 8.65 32.24 -11.69
N ALA A 165 9.59 32.73 -10.89
CA ALA A 165 11.00 32.34 -10.92
C ALA A 165 11.37 31.29 -9.86
N ALA A 166 10.49 30.95 -8.93
CA ALA A 166 10.76 29.98 -7.87
C ALA A 166 9.55 29.11 -7.58
N THR A 167 9.79 27.81 -7.43
CA THR A 167 8.76 26.86 -6.97
C THR A 167 8.92 26.58 -5.48
N PRO A 168 7.84 26.24 -4.75
CA PRO A 168 7.94 25.78 -3.36
C PRO A 168 8.93 24.60 -3.23
N ASN A 169 9.67 24.57 -2.12
CA ASN A 169 10.64 23.52 -1.87
C ASN A 169 10.40 22.83 -0.51
N PRO A 170 9.88 21.60 -0.48
CA PRO A 170 9.53 20.74 -1.61
C PRO A 170 8.16 21.09 -2.23
N SER A 171 8.01 20.97 -3.56
CA SER A 171 6.73 21.06 -4.23
C SER A 171 6.03 19.70 -4.17
N LYS A 172 5.05 19.55 -3.26
CA LYS A 172 4.32 18.30 -3.05
C LYS A 172 2.96 18.35 -3.75
N ALA A 173 2.63 17.28 -4.45
CA ALA A 173 1.28 17.03 -4.93
C ALA A 173 0.31 16.81 -3.73
N PRO A 174 -1.02 16.90 -3.92
CA PRO A 174 -1.97 16.45 -2.92
C PRO A 174 -1.69 15.00 -2.48
N TRP A 175 -1.99 14.66 -1.22
CA TRP A 175 -1.60 13.39 -0.61
C TRP A 175 -1.97 12.13 -1.44
N TYR A 176 -3.12 12.14 -2.12
CA TYR A 176 -3.58 11.02 -2.95
C TYR A 176 -2.76 10.82 -4.24
N PHE A 177 -2.01 11.83 -4.68
CA PHE A 177 -1.06 11.74 -5.80
C PHE A 177 0.40 11.58 -5.32
N LEU A 178 0.68 11.73 -4.03
CA LEU A 178 2.04 11.64 -3.52
C LEU A 178 2.68 10.27 -3.76
N GLY A 179 1.90 9.19 -3.76
CA GLY A 179 2.39 7.87 -4.14
C GLY A 179 2.90 7.82 -5.58
N LEU A 180 2.21 8.48 -6.50
CA LEU A 180 2.64 8.60 -7.90
C LEU A 180 3.90 9.48 -8.01
N GLN A 181 3.92 10.60 -7.31
CA GLN A 181 5.08 11.50 -7.27
C GLN A 181 6.31 10.80 -6.69
N GLU A 182 6.16 9.99 -5.65
CA GLU A 182 7.26 9.19 -5.11
C GLU A 182 7.71 8.10 -6.10
N MET A 183 6.81 7.49 -6.87
CA MET A 183 7.19 6.56 -7.93
C MET A 183 8.11 7.18 -8.99
N LEU A 184 7.95 8.48 -9.28
CA LEU A 184 8.80 9.21 -10.23
C LEU A 184 10.27 9.32 -9.78
N VAL A 185 10.55 9.10 -8.50
CA VAL A 185 11.95 9.04 -7.99
C VAL A 185 12.64 7.75 -8.44
N TYR A 186 11.90 6.65 -8.59
CA TYR A 186 12.46 5.31 -8.84
C TYR A 186 12.33 4.87 -10.29
N PHE A 187 11.35 5.38 -11.01
CA PHE A 187 11.03 4.99 -12.38
C PHE A 187 11.05 6.19 -13.31
N ASP A 188 11.34 5.92 -14.57
CA ASP A 188 11.22 6.92 -15.62
C ASP A 188 9.82 7.54 -15.62
N PRO A 189 9.71 8.88 -15.84
CA PRO A 189 8.43 9.60 -15.80
C PRO A 189 7.34 8.99 -16.69
N TRP A 190 7.72 8.41 -17.83
CA TRP A 190 6.76 7.77 -18.71
C TRP A 190 6.20 6.47 -18.13
N LEU A 191 7.05 5.68 -17.47
CA LEU A 191 6.60 4.46 -16.77
C LEU A 191 5.74 4.79 -15.56
N ALA A 192 6.21 5.68 -14.69
CA ALA A 192 5.51 6.00 -13.45
C ALA A 192 4.24 6.83 -13.69
N GLY A 193 4.26 7.79 -14.61
CA GLY A 193 3.15 8.71 -14.83
C GLY A 193 2.10 8.22 -15.81
N VAL A 194 2.44 7.32 -16.74
CA VAL A 194 1.53 6.86 -17.80
C VAL A 194 1.28 5.37 -17.72
N VAL A 195 2.31 4.54 -17.79
CA VAL A 195 2.15 3.09 -17.94
C VAL A 195 1.50 2.46 -16.71
N PHE A 196 2.05 2.69 -15.52
CA PHE A 196 1.53 2.09 -14.30
C PHE A 196 0.11 2.55 -13.95
N PRO A 197 -0.23 3.85 -13.98
CA PRO A 197 -1.61 4.28 -13.78
C PRO A 197 -2.57 3.70 -14.81
N THR A 198 -2.17 3.60 -16.08
CA THR A 198 -3.00 3.01 -17.14
C THR A 198 -3.25 1.52 -16.89
N ILE A 199 -2.22 0.76 -16.48
CA ILE A 199 -2.37 -0.66 -16.13
C ILE A 199 -3.32 -0.83 -14.93
N ILE A 200 -3.23 0.04 -13.92
CA ILE A 200 -4.13 -0.01 -12.76
C ILE A 200 -5.58 0.26 -13.21
N ILE A 201 -5.81 1.30 -14.01
CA ILE A 201 -7.15 1.66 -14.51
C ILE A 201 -7.72 0.51 -15.35
N ILE A 202 -6.95 0.00 -16.32
CA ILE A 202 -7.39 -1.12 -17.17
C ILE A 202 -7.64 -2.37 -16.32
N GLY A 203 -6.79 -2.64 -15.33
CA GLY A 203 -6.97 -3.75 -14.40
C GLY A 203 -8.27 -3.66 -13.62
N LEU A 204 -8.59 -2.48 -13.09
CA LEU A 204 -9.86 -2.22 -12.38
C LEU A 204 -11.07 -2.38 -13.31
N MET A 205 -10.99 -1.89 -14.54
CA MET A 205 -12.03 -2.06 -15.55
C MET A 205 -12.23 -3.53 -15.95
N ALA A 206 -11.19 -4.34 -15.90
CA ALA A 206 -11.23 -5.75 -16.27
C ALA A 206 -11.80 -6.65 -15.17
N ILE A 207 -11.85 -6.22 -13.91
CA ILE A 207 -12.32 -7.05 -12.78
C ILE A 207 -13.66 -7.71 -13.04
N PRO A 208 -14.73 -7.04 -13.51
CA PRO A 208 -16.03 -7.68 -13.73
C PRO A 208 -15.98 -8.81 -14.76
N TYR A 209 -15.01 -8.79 -15.66
CA TYR A 209 -14.86 -9.79 -16.73
C TYR A 209 -13.90 -10.93 -16.34
N LEU A 210 -12.92 -10.64 -15.48
CA LEU A 210 -11.90 -11.60 -15.06
C LEU A 210 -12.30 -12.36 -13.80
N ASP A 211 -13.13 -11.76 -12.95
CA ASP A 211 -13.56 -12.36 -11.69
C ASP A 211 -14.61 -13.44 -11.94
N ARG A 212 -14.15 -14.69 -11.88
CA ARG A 212 -15.00 -15.88 -12.00
C ARG A 212 -15.43 -16.34 -10.60
N ASN A 213 -16.28 -15.56 -9.94
CA ASN A 213 -16.88 -16.02 -8.71
C ASN A 213 -18.14 -16.87 -9.01
N PRO A 214 -18.10 -18.21 -8.85
CA PRO A 214 -19.24 -19.06 -9.13
C PRO A 214 -20.36 -18.88 -8.10
N GLU A 215 -20.03 -18.39 -6.91
CA GLU A 215 -21.00 -18.36 -5.79
C GLU A 215 -21.76 -17.02 -5.70
N GLY A 216 -21.34 -15.98 -6.39
CA GLY A 216 -22.02 -14.69 -6.50
C GLY A 216 -22.49 -14.06 -5.17
N SER A 217 -21.84 -14.37 -4.09
CA SER A 217 -22.40 -14.36 -2.74
C SER A 217 -22.48 -13.01 -2.07
N GLY A 218 -21.88 -11.97 -2.58
CA GLY A 218 -21.92 -10.66 -1.92
C GLY A 218 -21.30 -10.59 -0.51
N PHE A 219 -20.82 -11.68 0.08
CA PHE A 219 -20.16 -11.68 1.38
C PHE A 219 -18.67 -11.97 1.27
N PHE A 220 -17.91 -11.43 2.24
CA PHE A 220 -16.46 -11.60 2.28
C PHE A 220 -16.06 -13.00 2.71
N GLN A 221 -15.17 -13.64 1.95
CA GLN A 221 -14.56 -14.92 2.26
C GLN A 221 -13.06 -14.83 1.97
N TYR A 222 -12.22 -15.24 2.90
CA TYR A 222 -10.78 -15.25 2.66
C TYR A 222 -10.37 -16.40 1.75
N LYS A 223 -10.85 -17.63 2.00
CA LYS A 223 -10.42 -18.83 1.27
C LYS A 223 -10.72 -18.76 -0.22
N ASN A 224 -11.93 -18.38 -0.58
CA ASN A 224 -12.35 -18.31 -1.98
C ASN A 224 -11.81 -17.09 -2.71
N ARG A 225 -11.43 -16.04 -1.95
CA ARG A 225 -10.99 -14.73 -2.47
C ARG A 225 -9.52 -14.41 -2.21
N ARG A 226 -8.71 -15.40 -1.86
CA ARG A 226 -7.29 -15.22 -1.50
C ARG A 226 -6.52 -14.37 -2.50
N PHE A 227 -6.69 -14.63 -3.80
CA PHE A 227 -5.99 -13.91 -4.85
C PHE A 227 -6.36 -12.42 -4.87
N ALA A 228 -7.65 -12.10 -4.86
CA ALA A 228 -8.14 -10.72 -4.86
C ALA A 228 -7.69 -9.98 -3.59
N ILE A 229 -7.81 -10.61 -2.42
CA ILE A 229 -7.38 -10.05 -1.13
C ILE A 229 -5.86 -9.82 -1.12
N SER A 230 -5.07 -10.78 -1.64
CA SER A 230 -3.61 -10.66 -1.73
C SER A 230 -3.18 -9.51 -2.64
N ILE A 231 -3.82 -9.35 -3.81
CA ILE A 231 -3.56 -8.21 -4.70
C ILE A 231 -3.88 -6.90 -4.00
N TYR A 232 -5.02 -6.82 -3.31
CA TYR A 232 -5.41 -5.61 -2.59
C TYR A 232 -4.43 -5.27 -1.45
N ILE A 233 -4.11 -6.23 -0.59
CA ILE A 233 -3.19 -5.99 0.53
C ILE A 233 -1.80 -5.63 0.01
N PHE A 234 -1.27 -6.38 -0.95
CA PHE A 234 0.06 -6.11 -1.48
C PHE A 234 0.10 -4.81 -2.29
N GLY A 235 -0.78 -4.69 -3.29
CA GLY A 235 -0.74 -3.55 -4.22
C GLY A 235 -1.17 -2.24 -3.58
N TRP A 236 -2.27 -2.27 -2.82
CA TRP A 236 -2.79 -1.06 -2.19
C TRP A 236 -2.11 -0.75 -0.86
N ILE A 237 -2.13 -1.68 0.10
CA ILE A 237 -1.64 -1.39 1.46
C ILE A 237 -0.11 -1.34 1.48
N ILE A 238 0.57 -2.37 0.96
CA ILE A 238 2.04 -2.44 1.06
C ILE A 238 2.70 -1.49 0.08
N LEU A 239 2.32 -1.47 -1.21
CA LEU A 239 3.00 -0.62 -2.18
C LEU A 239 2.49 0.82 -2.17
N TRP A 240 1.20 1.03 -2.43
CA TRP A 240 0.68 2.38 -2.64
C TRP A 240 0.65 3.23 -1.37
N VAL A 241 0.12 2.70 -0.27
CA VAL A 241 0.09 3.42 1.01
C VAL A 241 1.50 3.70 1.53
N MET A 242 2.44 2.75 1.35
CA MET A 242 3.85 2.97 1.71
C MET A 242 4.46 4.14 0.92
N LEU A 243 4.21 4.23 -0.39
CA LEU A 243 4.71 5.36 -1.19
C LEU A 243 4.08 6.68 -0.76
N ILE A 244 2.79 6.70 -0.40
CA ILE A 244 2.14 7.90 0.16
C ILE A 244 2.80 8.30 1.48
N VAL A 245 3.06 7.36 2.37
CA VAL A 245 3.73 7.63 3.65
C VAL A 245 5.12 8.21 3.43
N ILE A 246 5.92 7.64 2.52
CA ILE A 246 7.23 8.16 2.18
C ILE A 246 7.12 9.59 1.63
N GLY A 247 6.29 9.82 0.63
CA GLY A 247 6.13 11.13 0.00
C GLY A 247 5.59 12.20 0.94
N THR A 248 4.67 11.84 1.84
CA THR A 248 4.02 12.78 2.77
C THR A 248 4.91 13.14 3.93
N PHE A 249 5.47 12.15 4.63
CA PHE A 249 6.11 12.34 5.93
C PHE A 249 7.63 12.32 5.87
N LEU A 250 8.23 11.69 4.85
CA LEU A 250 9.66 11.42 4.81
C LEU A 250 10.42 12.21 3.71
N ARG A 251 9.71 12.96 2.86
CA ARG A 251 10.32 13.82 1.86
C ARG A 251 10.24 15.28 2.29
N GLY A 252 11.41 15.88 2.41
CA GLY A 252 11.61 17.28 2.79
C GLY A 252 12.20 18.13 1.65
N PRO A 253 12.91 19.21 1.97
CA PRO A 253 13.53 20.11 1.00
C PRO A 253 14.39 19.37 -0.04
N ASN A 254 14.37 19.86 -1.27
CA ASN A 254 15.05 19.26 -2.43
C ASN A 254 14.64 17.81 -2.73
N TRP A 255 13.46 17.41 -2.28
CA TRP A 255 12.95 16.02 -2.35
C TRP A 255 13.88 14.99 -1.69
N ASN A 256 14.74 15.46 -0.76
CA ASN A 256 15.62 14.59 -0.01
C ASN A 256 14.85 13.78 1.04
N PHE A 257 15.40 12.63 1.38
CA PHE A 257 14.87 11.81 2.45
C PHE A 257 15.26 12.37 3.82
N PHE A 258 14.30 12.44 4.72
CA PHE A 258 14.47 12.75 6.13
C PHE A 258 13.70 11.72 6.95
N GLY A 259 14.33 11.18 7.97
CA GLY A 259 13.64 10.33 8.93
C GLY A 259 12.54 11.11 9.68
N PRO A 260 11.58 10.42 10.30
CA PRO A 260 10.48 11.07 11.03
C PRO A 260 10.98 11.94 12.22
N PHE A 261 12.16 11.66 12.73
CA PHE A 261 12.81 12.34 13.85
C PHE A 261 14.08 13.09 13.42
N GLU A 262 14.19 13.48 12.15
CA GLU A 262 15.30 14.28 11.63
C GLU A 262 14.86 15.71 11.34
N TYR A 263 15.75 16.67 11.67
CA TYR A 263 15.56 18.07 11.30
C TYR A 263 15.62 18.24 9.78
N TRP A 264 14.68 18.97 9.21
CA TRP A 264 14.62 19.25 7.78
C TRP A 264 15.59 20.36 7.38
N ASP A 265 16.82 19.98 7.05
CA ASP A 265 17.85 20.89 6.59
C ASP A 265 17.59 21.32 5.14
N LEU A 266 17.38 22.62 4.94
CA LEU A 266 17.18 23.23 3.62
C LEU A 266 18.41 23.12 2.70
N HIS A 267 19.59 22.95 3.28
CA HIS A 267 20.87 22.88 2.55
C HIS A 267 21.33 21.46 2.27
N LYS A 268 20.58 20.45 2.72
CA LYS A 268 20.90 19.06 2.44
C LYS A 268 20.81 18.81 0.95
N LEU A 269 21.93 18.48 0.32
CA LEU A 269 22.04 18.08 -1.09
C LEU A 269 22.52 16.65 -1.14
N GLU A 270 21.63 15.71 -1.43
CA GLU A 270 22.00 14.35 -1.78
C GLU A 270 21.96 14.19 -3.29
N PRO A 271 23.10 13.83 -3.94
CA PRO A 271 23.09 13.60 -5.38
C PRO A 271 22.22 12.38 -5.68
N LEU A 272 21.13 12.59 -6.42
CA LEU A 272 20.31 11.52 -6.98
C LEU A 272 21.12 10.88 -8.13
N THR A 273 21.96 9.93 -7.80
CA THR A 273 22.65 9.12 -8.81
C THR A 273 21.77 7.95 -9.21
N ASN A 274 21.05 8.07 -10.30
CA ASN A 274 20.40 6.94 -10.94
C ASN A 274 21.47 6.04 -11.54
N ILE A 275 21.71 4.90 -10.92
CA ILE A 275 22.60 3.87 -11.48
C ILE A 275 21.72 2.85 -12.19
N ASN A 276 21.72 2.87 -13.50
CA ASN A 276 21.02 1.89 -14.31
C ASN A 276 21.67 0.51 -14.20
N LEU A 277 20.85 -0.54 -14.25
CA LEU A 277 21.35 -1.93 -14.28
C LEU A 277 22.35 -2.15 -15.42
N SER A 278 22.12 -1.53 -16.56
CA SER A 278 23.02 -1.54 -17.71
C SER A 278 24.40 -0.98 -17.38
N GLU A 279 24.48 0.13 -16.62
CA GLU A 279 25.75 0.72 -16.18
C GLU A 279 26.49 -0.20 -15.21
N ILE A 280 25.76 -0.83 -14.30
CA ILE A 280 26.35 -1.79 -13.37
C ILE A 280 26.99 -2.95 -14.15
N ILE A 281 26.27 -3.50 -15.12
CA ILE A 281 26.74 -4.69 -15.85
C ILE A 281 27.82 -4.33 -16.86
N TYR A 282 27.56 -3.36 -17.76
CA TYR A 282 28.51 -3.05 -18.83
C TYR A 282 29.78 -2.31 -18.34
N ILE A 283 29.58 -1.29 -17.48
CA ILE A 283 30.71 -0.44 -17.06
C ILE A 283 31.42 -1.06 -15.85
N LYS A 284 30.72 -1.44 -14.80
CA LYS A 284 31.37 -1.89 -13.56
C LYS A 284 31.79 -3.36 -13.63
N PHE A 285 31.01 -4.24 -14.27
CA PHE A 285 31.27 -5.67 -14.28
C PHE A 285 32.07 -6.12 -15.54
N LEU A 286 31.67 -5.67 -16.72
CA LEU A 286 32.30 -6.04 -17.99
C LEU A 286 33.40 -5.08 -18.41
N ASN A 287 33.56 -3.92 -17.74
CA ASN A 287 34.51 -2.86 -18.11
C ASN A 287 34.41 -2.45 -19.60
N THR A 288 33.22 -2.48 -20.17
CA THR A 288 32.93 -2.09 -21.55
C THR A 288 32.09 -0.83 -21.59
N GLY A 289 32.10 -0.10 -22.70
CA GLY A 289 31.22 1.04 -22.90
C GLY A 289 29.76 0.60 -23.08
N LEU A 290 28.80 1.51 -22.81
CA LEU A 290 27.38 1.25 -23.04
C LEU A 290 27.10 1.07 -24.54
N PRO A 291 26.35 0.01 -24.95
CA PRO A 291 25.95 -0.15 -26.34
C PRO A 291 25.09 1.02 -26.82
N GLN A 292 25.32 1.46 -28.07
CA GLN A 292 24.50 2.53 -28.65
C GLN A 292 23.07 2.07 -28.97
N ASN A 293 22.89 0.79 -29.28
CA ASN A 293 21.59 0.22 -29.53
C ASN A 293 20.83 0.07 -28.20
N ILE A 294 19.65 0.70 -28.08
CA ILE A 294 18.84 0.73 -26.86
C ILE A 294 18.42 -0.67 -26.39
N LEU A 295 18.10 -1.59 -27.33
CA LEU A 295 17.71 -2.96 -27.00
C LEU A 295 18.87 -3.74 -26.38
N LEU A 296 20.08 -3.59 -26.92
CA LEU A 296 21.27 -4.23 -26.35
C LEU A 296 21.66 -3.60 -25.03
N ARG A 297 21.48 -2.30 -24.88
CA ARG A 297 21.76 -1.59 -23.63
C ARG A 297 20.87 -2.05 -22.51
N GLU A 298 19.57 -2.19 -22.77
CA GLU A 298 18.56 -2.54 -21.74
C GLU A 298 18.28 -4.05 -21.66
N ILE A 299 19.03 -4.89 -22.39
CA ILE A 299 18.77 -6.33 -22.51
C ILE A 299 18.70 -7.04 -21.14
N PHE A 300 19.57 -6.69 -20.22
CA PHE A 300 19.60 -7.28 -18.87
C PHE A 300 18.38 -6.89 -18.04
N GLY A 301 17.96 -5.62 -18.14
CA GLY A 301 16.71 -5.14 -17.52
C GLY A 301 15.49 -5.85 -18.10
N ILE A 302 15.44 -6.00 -19.42
CA ILE A 302 14.37 -6.71 -20.14
C ILE A 302 14.30 -8.18 -19.67
N PHE A 303 15.45 -8.88 -19.62
CA PHE A 303 15.49 -10.26 -19.15
C PHE A 303 15.07 -10.40 -17.68
N LEU A 304 15.46 -9.45 -16.83
CA LEU A 304 15.08 -9.46 -15.43
C LEU A 304 13.56 -9.28 -15.27
N VAL A 305 12.96 -8.35 -15.99
CA VAL A 305 11.52 -8.09 -16.00
C VAL A 305 10.75 -9.30 -16.57
N ILE A 306 11.20 -9.84 -17.70
CA ILE A 306 10.61 -11.06 -18.30
C ILE A 306 10.71 -12.24 -17.32
N GLY A 307 11.88 -12.46 -16.71
CA GLY A 307 12.09 -13.50 -15.73
C GLY A 307 11.15 -13.36 -14.52
N TYR A 308 11.03 -12.14 -14.02
CA TYR A 308 10.17 -11.84 -12.88
C TYR A 308 8.68 -12.11 -13.17
N PHE A 309 8.18 -11.68 -14.33
CA PHE A 309 6.74 -11.82 -14.65
C PHE A 309 6.36 -13.11 -15.35
N LEU A 310 7.23 -13.67 -16.18
CA LEU A 310 6.90 -14.85 -16.99
C LEU A 310 7.47 -16.17 -16.46
N ILE A 311 8.56 -16.16 -15.73
CA ILE A 311 9.17 -17.38 -15.19
C ILE A 311 8.70 -17.65 -13.77
N LEU A 312 8.65 -16.65 -12.94
CA LEU A 312 8.33 -16.78 -11.53
C LEU A 312 6.88 -17.23 -11.27
N PRO A 313 5.83 -16.61 -11.85
CA PRO A 313 4.45 -17.07 -11.66
C PRO A 313 4.16 -18.47 -12.23
N PRO A 314 4.58 -18.85 -13.47
CA PRO A 314 4.36 -20.18 -13.97
C PRO A 314 5.13 -21.27 -13.23
N SER A 315 6.38 -21.01 -12.79
CA SER A 315 7.15 -22.01 -12.03
C SER A 315 6.48 -22.35 -10.72
N VAL A 316 5.86 -21.38 -10.11
CA VAL A 316 5.10 -21.55 -8.88
C VAL A 316 3.76 -22.23 -9.14
N SER A 317 3.03 -21.83 -10.19
CA SER A 317 1.80 -22.50 -10.64
C SER A 317 2.04 -23.97 -11.02
N TYR A 318 3.15 -24.26 -11.69
CA TYR A 318 3.50 -25.63 -12.10
C TYR A 318 3.80 -26.54 -10.91
N THR A 319 4.50 -26.07 -9.89
CA THR A 319 4.72 -26.84 -8.65
C THR A 319 3.42 -27.16 -7.93
N HIS A 320 2.38 -26.33 -8.08
CA HIS A 320 1.06 -26.56 -7.51
C HIS A 320 0.20 -27.55 -8.28
N LEU A 321 0.16 -27.42 -9.60
CA LEU A 321 -0.60 -28.35 -10.46
C LEU A 321 -0.11 -29.79 -10.29
N ARG A 322 1.21 -30.01 -10.21
CA ARG A 322 1.77 -31.34 -9.94
C ARG A 322 1.46 -31.88 -8.54
N ALA A 323 1.43 -31.04 -7.53
CA ALA A 323 1.06 -31.46 -6.18
C ALA A 323 -0.41 -31.89 -6.09
N HIS A 324 -1.30 -31.25 -6.84
CA HIS A 324 -2.72 -31.64 -6.93
C HIS A 324 -2.97 -32.86 -7.80
N GLU A 325 -2.23 -33.06 -8.87
CA GLU A 325 -2.34 -34.27 -9.69
C GLU A 325 -1.84 -35.53 -8.95
N THR A 326 -0.73 -35.43 -8.22
CA THR A 326 -0.26 -36.57 -7.41
C THR A 326 -1.23 -36.96 -6.30
N LEU A 327 -1.98 -36.00 -5.73
CA LEU A 327 -3.02 -36.30 -4.74
C LEU A 327 -4.28 -36.91 -5.36
N ARG A 328 -4.59 -36.63 -6.62
CA ARG A 328 -5.72 -37.25 -7.36
C ARG A 328 -5.46 -38.72 -7.78
N TYR A 329 -4.19 -39.13 -7.88
CA TYR A 329 -3.82 -40.50 -8.21
C TYR A 329 -3.56 -41.37 -6.96
N LEU A 330 -3.71 -40.81 -5.77
CA LEU A 330 -3.54 -41.50 -4.47
C LEU A 330 -4.85 -41.69 -3.70
N VAL A 331 -5.99 -41.33 -4.28
CA VAL A 331 -7.37 -41.70 -3.88
C VAL A 331 -8.03 -42.45 -5.01
#